data_55ad1b5bd248661bd51ff025a3abe6ed
#
_entry.id   55ad1b5bd248661bd51ff025a3abe6ed
#
_cell.length_a   1.000
_cell.length_b   1.000
_cell.length_c   1.000
_cell.angle_alpha   90.00
_cell.angle_beta   90.00
_cell.angle_gamma   90.00
#
_symmetry.space_group_name_H-M   'P 1'
#
loop_
_entity.id
_entity.type
_entity.pdbx_description
1 polymer ?
#
loop_
_entity_poly.entity_id
_entity_poly.type
_entity_poly.pdbx_seq_one_letter_code
_entity_poly.pdbx_strand_id
1 'polypeptide(L)'
;FYPTVIFLFTSKFSVAVLCNLAICLTMITFKTVTSIFLGKLRDAEYEVLSENARYAFTETCLALTYFRDELNLKVAGLFVALLVSKIFHWLCKERITYMESTQNTPFSKHIRLISLKLLLLSVDTAFVSVALHSIQTHGPSVWLLFGFEFLCLVVNIYAIFMRYILHLADLMTPGGWMNKATYVFYLELTAEVARVFVYVAFFFILFTYYGIPLH
;
A
#
# COMPACT_ATOMS: atom_id res chain seq x y z
N PHE A 1 -27.20 -7.46 24.79
CA PHE A 1 -26.09 -7.10 23.90
C PHE A 1 -24.98 -8.15 23.87
N TYR A 2 -24.49 -8.61 25.01
CA TYR A 2 -23.35 -9.56 25.09
C TYR A 2 -23.62 -10.93 24.43
N PRO A 3 -24.74 -11.63 24.65
CA PRO A 3 -24.99 -12.93 24.02
C PRO A 3 -25.19 -12.85 22.51
N THR A 4 -25.75 -11.76 22.00
CA THR A 4 -25.96 -11.56 20.55
C THR A 4 -24.61 -11.35 19.81
N VAL A 5 -23.70 -10.61 20.43
CA VAL A 5 -22.34 -10.38 19.87
C VAL A 5 -21.56 -11.68 19.83
N ILE A 6 -21.58 -12.48 20.91
CA ILE A 6 -20.92 -13.79 20.95
C ILE A 6 -21.48 -14.71 19.86
N PHE A 7 -22.81 -14.78 19.71
CA PHE A 7 -23.46 -15.60 18.69
C PHE A 7 -23.04 -15.18 17.27
N LEU A 8 -22.95 -13.88 17.00
CA LEU A 8 -22.50 -13.33 15.71
C LEU A 8 -21.07 -13.76 15.35
N PHE A 9 -20.17 -13.83 16.33
CA PHE A 9 -18.76 -14.18 16.11
C PHE A 9 -18.49 -15.70 16.22
N THR A 10 -19.38 -16.48 16.82
CA THR A 10 -19.19 -17.91 17.04
C THR A 10 -19.90 -18.75 15.98
N SER A 11 -21.00 -18.25 15.41
CA SER A 11 -21.76 -18.96 14.36
C SER A 11 -21.03 -18.86 13.01
N LYS A 12 -20.65 -20.00 12.41
CA LYS A 12 -20.01 -20.06 11.09
C LYS A 12 -20.80 -19.32 10.01
N PHE A 13 -22.13 -19.39 10.07
CA PHE A 13 -23.01 -18.70 9.12
C PHE A 13 -22.95 -17.18 9.29
N SER A 14 -23.00 -16.69 10.53
CA SER A 14 -22.92 -15.26 10.82
C SER A 14 -21.54 -14.68 10.41
N VAL A 15 -20.47 -15.40 10.67
CA VAL A 15 -19.12 -15.02 10.23
C VAL A 15 -19.03 -14.92 8.70
N ALA A 16 -19.62 -15.88 7.96
CA ALA A 16 -19.65 -15.83 6.49
C ALA A 16 -20.41 -14.59 5.98
N VAL A 17 -21.55 -14.24 6.61
CA VAL A 17 -22.32 -13.04 6.26
C VAL A 17 -21.53 -11.76 6.57
N LEU A 18 -20.85 -11.70 7.73
CA LEU A 18 -20.01 -10.57 8.10
C LEU A 18 -18.80 -10.40 7.14
N CYS A 19 -18.19 -11.51 6.74
CA CYS A 19 -17.11 -11.47 5.73
C CYS A 19 -17.61 -10.94 4.39
N ASN A 20 -18.78 -11.39 3.93
CA ASN A 20 -19.37 -10.89 2.69
C ASN A 20 -19.73 -9.41 2.79
N LEU A 21 -20.30 -8.96 3.90
CA LEU A 21 -20.55 -7.53 4.17
C LEU A 21 -19.24 -6.72 4.14
N ALA A 22 -18.17 -7.22 4.77
CA ALA A 22 -16.86 -6.56 4.77
C ALA A 22 -16.30 -6.43 3.35
N ILE A 23 -16.41 -7.47 2.51
CA ILE A 23 -16.00 -7.43 1.09
C ILE A 23 -16.82 -6.38 0.35
N CYS A 24 -18.15 -6.36 0.50
CA CYS A 24 -19.01 -5.37 -0.14
C CYS A 24 -18.63 -3.93 0.27
N LEU A 25 -18.41 -3.68 1.57
CA LEU A 25 -17.99 -2.38 2.08
C LEU A 25 -16.63 -1.96 1.52
N THR A 26 -15.67 -2.88 1.44
CA THR A 26 -14.35 -2.63 0.84
C THR A 26 -14.48 -2.25 -0.64
N MET A 27 -15.31 -2.96 -1.41
CA MET A 27 -15.56 -2.65 -2.81
C MET A 27 -16.24 -1.29 -3.00
N ILE A 28 -17.22 -0.95 -2.17
CA ILE A 28 -17.91 0.35 -2.19
C ILE A 28 -16.90 1.46 -1.85
N THR A 29 -16.11 1.28 -0.80
CA THR A 29 -15.08 2.25 -0.38
C THR A 29 -14.06 2.45 -1.50
N PHE A 30 -13.55 1.38 -2.08
CA PHE A 30 -12.62 1.42 -3.21
C PHE A 30 -13.21 2.20 -4.39
N LYS A 31 -14.44 1.88 -4.80
CA LYS A 31 -15.13 2.56 -5.90
C LYS A 31 -15.37 4.04 -5.61
N THR A 32 -15.72 4.38 -4.37
CA THR A 32 -15.97 5.76 -3.94
C THR A 32 -14.68 6.58 -3.97
N VAL A 33 -13.61 6.09 -3.35
CA VAL A 33 -12.31 6.76 -3.33
C VAL A 33 -11.76 6.93 -4.76
N THR A 34 -11.84 5.87 -5.58
CA THR A 34 -11.43 5.93 -6.98
C THR A 34 -12.22 6.98 -7.75
N SER A 35 -13.55 7.03 -7.58
CA SER A 35 -14.42 8.01 -8.26
C SER A 35 -14.11 9.45 -7.86
N ILE A 36 -13.85 9.70 -6.58
CA ILE A 36 -13.57 11.05 -6.05
C ILE A 36 -12.20 11.56 -6.53
N PHE A 37 -11.15 10.76 -6.39
CA PHE A 37 -9.77 11.20 -6.61
C PHE A 37 -9.26 10.96 -8.03
N LEU A 38 -9.55 9.79 -8.61
CA LEU A 38 -9.04 9.37 -9.91
C LEU A 38 -10.07 9.56 -11.03
N GLY A 39 -11.36 9.56 -10.69
CA GLY A 39 -12.46 9.59 -11.67
C GLY A 39 -12.59 8.25 -12.40
N LYS A 40 -12.87 8.28 -13.71
CA LYS A 40 -12.91 7.05 -14.52
C LYS A 40 -11.51 6.50 -14.70
N LEU A 41 -11.36 5.23 -14.39
CA LEU A 41 -10.13 4.47 -14.66
C LEU A 41 -10.01 4.24 -16.17
N ARG A 42 -8.77 4.26 -16.66
CA ARG A 42 -8.42 3.98 -18.05
C ARG A 42 -8.18 2.48 -18.24
N ASP A 43 -8.32 1.99 -19.47
CA ASP A 43 -8.12 0.57 -19.77
C ASP A 43 -6.70 0.10 -19.39
N ALA A 44 -5.67 0.91 -19.65
CA ALA A 44 -4.31 0.63 -19.22
C ALA A 44 -4.16 0.52 -17.68
N GLU A 45 -4.90 1.35 -16.91
CA GLU A 45 -4.90 1.28 -15.44
C GLU A 45 -5.58 0.01 -14.94
N TYR A 46 -6.61 -0.48 -15.63
CA TYR A 46 -7.25 -1.77 -15.33
C TYR A 46 -6.33 -2.96 -15.61
N GLU A 47 -5.58 -2.90 -16.70
CA GLU A 47 -4.63 -3.95 -17.07
C GLU A 47 -3.53 -4.10 -16.02
N VAL A 48 -2.85 -2.99 -15.67
CA VAL A 48 -1.82 -2.96 -14.63
C VAL A 48 -2.39 -3.38 -13.26
N LEU A 49 -3.61 -2.91 -12.94
CA LEU A 49 -4.29 -3.30 -11.71
C LEU A 49 -4.54 -4.81 -11.65
N SER A 50 -5.06 -5.39 -12.75
CA SER A 50 -5.35 -6.82 -12.84
C SER A 50 -4.10 -7.68 -12.71
N GLU A 51 -3.00 -7.25 -13.33
CA GLU A 51 -1.72 -7.94 -13.26
C GLU A 51 -1.12 -7.90 -11.86
N ASN A 52 -0.97 -6.71 -11.28
CA ASN A 52 -0.42 -6.54 -9.94
C ASN A 52 -1.32 -7.16 -8.86
N ALA A 53 -2.65 -7.12 -9.00
CA ALA A 53 -3.59 -7.73 -8.07
C ALA A 53 -3.43 -9.26 -8.02
N ARG A 54 -3.16 -9.91 -9.15
CA ARG A 54 -2.88 -11.35 -9.19
C ARG A 54 -1.64 -11.72 -8.39
N TYR A 55 -0.55 -10.95 -8.56
CA TYR A 55 0.67 -11.18 -7.78
C TYR A 55 0.47 -10.94 -6.29
N ALA A 56 -0.17 -9.83 -5.92
CA ALA A 56 -0.43 -9.52 -4.52
C ALA A 56 -1.40 -10.51 -3.86
N PHE A 57 -2.38 -11.02 -4.61
CA PHE A 57 -3.27 -12.08 -4.11
C PHE A 57 -2.48 -13.36 -3.80
N THR A 58 -1.59 -13.78 -4.70
CA THR A 58 -0.73 -14.96 -4.49
C THR A 58 0.18 -14.77 -3.28
N GLU A 59 0.82 -13.60 -3.16
CA GLU A 59 1.67 -13.23 -2.02
C GLU A 59 0.87 -13.25 -0.71
N THR A 60 -0.33 -12.68 -0.71
CA THR A 60 -1.23 -12.67 0.44
C THR A 60 -1.66 -14.08 0.84
N CYS A 61 -1.99 -14.95 -0.13
CA CYS A 61 -2.34 -16.35 0.14
C CYS A 61 -1.17 -17.12 0.77
N LEU A 62 0.05 -16.91 0.29
CA LEU A 62 1.25 -17.52 0.88
C LEU A 62 1.47 -17.04 2.31
N ALA A 63 1.38 -15.74 2.55
CA ALA A 63 1.51 -15.17 3.88
C ALA A 63 0.43 -15.69 4.85
N LEU A 64 -0.83 -15.77 4.41
CA LEU A 64 -1.94 -16.34 5.19
C LEU A 64 -1.71 -17.82 5.52
N THR A 65 -1.12 -18.58 4.60
CA THR A 65 -0.81 -20.00 4.81
C THR A 65 0.30 -20.15 5.86
N TYR A 66 1.30 -19.30 5.82
CA TYR A 66 2.41 -19.31 6.78
C TYR A 66 1.96 -18.91 8.19
N PHE A 67 1.10 -17.89 8.30
CA PHE A 67 0.56 -17.38 9.58
C PHE A 67 -0.79 -18.02 9.97
N ARG A 68 -1.08 -19.23 9.48
CA ARG A 68 -2.36 -19.91 9.69
C ARG A 68 -2.78 -19.98 11.15
N ASP A 69 -1.84 -20.20 12.05
CA ASP A 69 -2.11 -20.37 13.48
C ASP A 69 -2.45 -19.04 14.19
N GLU A 70 -2.02 -17.91 13.61
CA GLU A 70 -2.30 -16.56 14.12
C GLU A 70 -3.46 -15.87 13.39
N LEU A 71 -4.14 -16.59 12.48
CA LEU A 71 -5.26 -16.08 11.68
C LEU A 71 -6.45 -15.72 12.57
N ASN A 72 -6.51 -14.44 12.90
CA ASN A 72 -7.64 -13.80 13.58
C ASN A 72 -8.35 -12.86 12.60
N LEU A 73 -9.62 -12.55 12.86
CA LEU A 73 -10.37 -11.59 12.05
C LEU A 73 -9.64 -10.23 11.92
N LYS A 74 -8.89 -9.83 12.95
CA LYS A 74 -8.05 -8.63 12.94
C LYS A 74 -6.92 -8.72 11.91
N VAL A 75 -6.22 -9.86 11.86
CA VAL A 75 -5.11 -10.11 10.92
C VAL A 75 -5.65 -10.15 9.49
N ALA A 76 -6.78 -10.82 9.25
CA ALA A 76 -7.43 -10.83 7.94
C ALA A 76 -7.82 -9.40 7.49
N GLY A 77 -8.34 -8.57 8.40
CA GLY A 77 -8.65 -7.17 8.12
C GLY A 77 -7.41 -6.34 7.75
N LEU A 78 -6.27 -6.58 8.40
CA LEU A 78 -4.99 -5.94 8.08
C LEU A 78 -4.47 -6.33 6.70
N PHE A 79 -4.61 -7.60 6.29
CA PHE A 79 -4.26 -8.04 4.94
C PHE A 79 -5.11 -7.34 3.89
N VAL A 80 -6.41 -7.21 4.11
CA VAL A 80 -7.30 -6.48 3.19
C VAL A 80 -6.91 -5.00 3.12
N ALA A 81 -6.62 -4.36 4.25
CA ALA A 81 -6.18 -2.97 4.30
C ALA A 81 -4.86 -2.77 3.53
N LEU A 82 -3.88 -3.65 3.74
CA LEU A 82 -2.61 -3.65 3.02
C LEU A 82 -2.80 -3.81 1.51
N LEU A 83 -3.64 -4.76 1.09
CA LEU A 83 -3.94 -5.00 -0.33
C LEU A 83 -4.59 -3.77 -0.98
N VAL A 84 -5.56 -3.17 -0.31
CA VAL A 84 -6.24 -1.95 -0.79
C VAL A 84 -5.24 -0.79 -0.89
N SER A 85 -4.35 -0.63 0.10
CA SER A 85 -3.28 0.39 0.07
C SER A 85 -2.34 0.14 -1.11
N LYS A 86 -1.83 -1.08 -1.31
CA LYS A 86 -1.00 -1.46 -2.47
C LYS A 86 -1.68 -1.09 -3.80
N ILE A 87 -2.96 -1.40 -3.95
CA ILE A 87 -3.74 -1.08 -5.16
C ILE A 87 -3.76 0.43 -5.43
N PHE A 88 -4.03 1.25 -4.42
CA PHE A 88 -4.04 2.70 -4.61
C PHE A 88 -2.66 3.27 -4.94
N HIS A 89 -1.57 2.70 -4.39
CA HIS A 89 -0.20 3.08 -4.76
C HIS A 89 0.09 2.81 -6.24
N TRP A 90 -0.30 1.65 -6.76
CA TRP A 90 -0.15 1.32 -8.18
C TRP A 90 -0.95 2.26 -9.07
N LEU A 91 -2.22 2.50 -8.73
CA LEU A 91 -3.06 3.45 -9.48
C LEU A 91 -2.47 4.87 -9.48
N CYS A 92 -1.94 5.33 -8.35
CA CYS A 92 -1.26 6.62 -8.26
C CYS A 92 -0.02 6.67 -9.16
N LYS A 93 0.79 5.61 -9.18
CA LYS A 93 1.99 5.52 -10.02
C LYS A 93 1.61 5.61 -11.50
N GLU A 94 0.65 4.80 -11.95
CA GLU A 94 0.20 4.80 -13.34
C GLU A 94 -0.42 6.14 -13.75
N ARG A 95 -1.17 6.77 -12.86
CA ARG A 95 -1.77 8.09 -13.14
C ARG A 95 -0.70 9.17 -13.32
N ILE A 96 0.39 9.13 -12.55
CA ILE A 96 1.51 10.06 -12.70
C ILE A 96 2.23 9.84 -14.00
N THR A 97 2.56 8.59 -14.33
CA THR A 97 3.21 8.24 -15.60
C THR A 97 2.39 8.75 -16.80
N TYR A 98 1.08 8.61 -16.72
CA TYR A 98 0.19 9.18 -17.73
C TYR A 98 0.24 10.71 -17.77
N MET A 99 0.20 11.37 -16.60
CA MET A 99 0.23 12.84 -16.55
C MET A 99 1.57 13.40 -17.04
N GLU A 100 2.66 12.69 -16.83
CA GLU A 100 3.99 13.03 -17.37
C GLU A 100 4.04 12.95 -18.90
N SER A 101 3.29 12.03 -19.50
CA SER A 101 3.21 11.88 -20.97
C SER A 101 2.23 12.84 -21.64
N THR A 102 1.36 13.49 -20.86
CA THR A 102 0.27 14.35 -21.39
C THR A 102 0.52 15.81 -21.06
N GLN A 103 0.82 16.63 -22.06
CA GLN A 103 1.23 18.04 -21.88
C GLN A 103 0.15 18.99 -21.30
N ASN A 104 -1.14 18.67 -21.41
CA ASN A 104 -2.23 19.55 -21.00
C ASN A 104 -3.19 18.88 -20.00
N THR A 105 -2.72 18.63 -18.78
CA THR A 105 -3.59 18.14 -17.72
C THR A 105 -4.19 19.32 -16.92
N PRO A 106 -5.52 19.35 -16.68
CA PRO A 106 -6.14 20.41 -15.90
C PRO A 106 -5.68 20.41 -14.45
N PHE A 107 -5.47 21.58 -13.87
CA PHE A 107 -4.95 21.78 -12.51
C PHE A 107 -5.75 21.01 -11.43
N SER A 108 -7.06 20.85 -11.61
CA SER A 108 -7.89 20.08 -10.67
C SER A 108 -7.49 18.61 -10.57
N LYS A 109 -6.93 18.00 -11.62
CA LYS A 109 -6.43 16.61 -11.57
C LYS A 109 -5.16 16.52 -10.74
N HIS A 110 -4.29 17.54 -10.80
CA HIS A 110 -3.09 17.62 -9.98
C HIS A 110 -3.44 17.70 -8.49
N ILE A 111 -4.40 18.55 -8.11
CA ILE A 111 -4.84 18.68 -6.70
C ILE A 111 -5.43 17.36 -6.18
N ARG A 112 -6.31 16.72 -6.94
CA ARG A 112 -6.92 15.43 -6.55
C ARG A 112 -5.86 14.35 -6.34
N LEU A 113 -4.86 14.29 -7.21
CA LEU A 113 -3.79 13.32 -7.10
C LEU A 113 -2.88 13.58 -5.89
N ILE A 114 -2.54 14.83 -5.63
CA ILE A 114 -1.76 15.24 -4.45
C ILE A 114 -2.52 14.89 -3.17
N SER A 115 -3.81 15.22 -3.10
CA SER A 115 -4.63 14.93 -1.91
C SER A 115 -4.76 13.42 -1.67
N LEU A 116 -4.92 12.61 -2.72
CA LEU A 116 -4.91 11.16 -2.57
C LEU A 116 -3.57 10.63 -2.04
N LYS A 117 -2.44 11.17 -2.52
CA LYS A 117 -1.10 10.77 -2.03
C LYS A 117 -0.87 11.14 -0.57
N LEU A 118 -1.30 12.34 -0.16
CA LEU A 118 -1.20 12.77 1.24
C LEU A 118 -2.07 11.89 2.14
N LEU A 119 -3.26 11.51 1.67
CA LEU A 119 -4.14 10.59 2.38
C LEU A 119 -3.49 9.20 2.52
N LEU A 120 -2.92 8.64 1.45
CA LEU A 120 -2.22 7.35 1.50
C LEU A 120 -1.02 7.41 2.44
N LEU A 121 -0.20 8.45 2.34
CA LEU A 121 0.94 8.66 3.23
C LEU A 121 0.52 8.71 4.70
N SER A 122 -0.58 9.40 5.02
CA SER A 122 -1.10 9.48 6.40
C SER A 122 -1.60 8.12 6.90
N VAL A 123 -2.26 7.33 6.05
CA VAL A 123 -2.73 5.99 6.38
C VAL A 123 -1.54 5.04 6.61
N ASP A 124 -0.58 5.02 5.68
CA ASP A 124 0.57 4.13 5.79
C ASP A 124 1.44 4.45 7.01
N THR A 125 1.69 5.74 7.30
CA THR A 125 2.42 6.16 8.50
C THR A 125 1.67 5.85 9.79
N ALA A 126 0.33 5.92 9.79
CA ALA A 126 -0.48 5.49 10.93
C ALA A 126 -0.33 3.98 11.18
N PHE A 127 -0.38 3.15 10.14
CA PHE A 127 -0.17 1.71 10.28
C PHE A 127 1.25 1.36 10.75
N VAL A 128 2.27 2.04 10.23
CA VAL A 128 3.67 1.87 10.70
C VAL A 128 3.78 2.23 12.17
N SER A 129 3.19 3.34 12.62
CA SER A 129 3.24 3.76 14.03
C SER A 129 2.52 2.79 14.97
N VAL A 130 1.36 2.26 14.55
CA VAL A 130 0.63 1.22 15.30
C VAL A 130 1.44 -0.08 15.38
N ALA A 131 2.06 -0.49 14.27
CA ALA A 131 2.90 -1.68 14.24
C ALA A 131 4.12 -1.54 15.17
N LEU A 132 4.81 -0.39 15.12
CA LEU A 132 5.96 -0.11 16.02
C LEU A 132 5.54 -0.13 17.49
N HIS A 133 4.41 0.50 17.82
CA HIS A 133 3.88 0.47 19.19
C HIS A 133 3.55 -0.96 19.63
N SER A 134 2.93 -1.77 18.77
CA SER A 134 2.61 -3.17 19.07
C SER A 134 3.87 -4.01 19.28
N ILE A 135 4.91 -3.81 18.46
CA ILE A 135 6.19 -4.51 18.59
C ILE A 135 6.89 -4.15 19.91
N GLN A 136 6.85 -2.87 20.32
CA GLN A 136 7.44 -2.41 21.58
C GLN A 136 6.74 -2.97 22.81
N THR A 137 5.42 -3.17 22.75
CA THR A 137 4.62 -3.61 23.91
C THR A 137 4.50 -5.13 24.02
N HIS A 138 4.37 -5.83 22.90
CA HIS A 138 4.08 -7.27 22.85
C HIS A 138 5.20 -8.10 22.22
N GLY A 139 6.28 -7.46 21.75
CA GLY A 139 7.35 -8.11 21.01
C GLY A 139 7.02 -8.34 19.53
N PRO A 140 7.97 -8.91 18.77
CA PRO A 140 7.79 -9.20 17.36
C PRO A 140 6.69 -10.28 17.16
N SER A 141 5.75 -9.99 16.32
CA SER A 141 4.58 -10.81 15.96
C SER A 141 4.21 -10.53 14.50
N VAL A 142 3.04 -10.97 14.05
CA VAL A 142 2.50 -10.65 12.71
C VAL A 142 2.53 -9.13 12.42
N TRP A 143 2.44 -8.28 13.45
CA TRP A 143 2.58 -6.84 13.33
C TRP A 143 3.93 -6.39 12.76
N LEU A 144 4.98 -7.17 12.97
CA LEU A 144 6.30 -6.91 12.38
C LEU A 144 6.22 -6.97 10.86
N LEU A 145 5.60 -8.02 10.31
CA LEU A 145 5.41 -8.17 8.86
C LEU A 145 4.64 -6.99 8.28
N PHE A 146 3.48 -6.65 8.87
CA PHE A 146 2.67 -5.52 8.41
C PHE A 146 3.43 -4.19 8.51
N GLY A 147 4.16 -3.97 9.61
CA GLY A 147 4.96 -2.77 9.79
C GLY A 147 5.99 -2.58 8.68
N PHE A 148 6.68 -3.63 8.28
CA PHE A 148 7.65 -3.59 7.17
C PHE A 148 6.98 -3.40 5.82
N GLU A 149 5.86 -4.05 5.55
CA GLU A 149 5.12 -3.87 4.31
C GLU A 149 4.62 -2.44 4.14
N PHE A 150 4.01 -1.86 5.19
CA PHE A 150 3.60 -0.45 5.16
C PHE A 150 4.79 0.51 5.09
N LEU A 151 5.92 0.19 5.70
CA LEU A 151 7.14 0.99 5.58
C LEU A 151 7.67 1.00 4.14
N CYS A 152 7.63 -0.13 3.43
CA CYS A 152 7.95 -0.19 2.01
C CYS A 152 7.01 0.67 1.17
N LEU A 153 5.69 0.72 1.52
CA LEU A 153 4.73 1.61 0.85
C LEU A 153 5.05 3.09 1.10
N VAL A 154 5.46 3.46 2.32
CA VAL A 154 5.90 4.83 2.64
C VAL A 154 7.11 5.23 1.80
N VAL A 155 8.12 4.37 1.67
CA VAL A 155 9.29 4.62 0.80
C VAL A 155 8.85 4.81 -0.65
N ASN A 156 7.97 3.96 -1.14
CA ASN A 156 7.46 4.01 -2.51
C ASN A 156 6.68 5.30 -2.78
N ILE A 157 5.76 5.71 -1.89
CA ILE A 157 4.96 6.92 -2.10
C ILE A 157 5.83 8.18 -2.05
N TYR A 158 6.88 8.19 -1.19
CA TYR A 158 7.84 9.26 -1.14
C TYR A 158 8.61 9.40 -2.46
N ALA A 159 9.11 8.30 -3.03
CA ALA A 159 9.79 8.30 -4.32
C ALA A 159 8.87 8.81 -5.44
N ILE A 160 7.64 8.31 -5.50
CA ILE A 160 6.64 8.75 -6.50
C ILE A 160 6.30 10.23 -6.31
N PHE A 161 6.23 10.74 -5.08
CA PHE A 161 5.96 12.15 -4.80
C PHE A 161 7.13 13.04 -5.25
N MET A 162 8.37 12.64 -4.98
CA MET A 162 9.56 13.36 -5.42
C MET A 162 9.68 13.38 -6.95
N ARG A 163 9.38 12.26 -7.63
CA ARG A 163 9.33 12.22 -9.09
C ARG A 163 8.30 13.22 -9.64
N TYR A 164 7.15 13.30 -9.01
CA TYR A 164 6.11 14.27 -9.39
C TYR A 164 6.57 15.73 -9.19
N ILE A 165 7.28 16.03 -8.09
CA ILE A 165 7.86 17.38 -7.87
C ILE A 165 8.88 17.71 -8.98
N LEU A 166 9.74 16.77 -9.35
CA LEU A 166 10.68 16.93 -10.45
C LEU A 166 9.96 17.22 -11.79
N HIS A 167 8.83 16.55 -12.03
CA HIS A 167 8.01 16.83 -13.20
C HIS A 167 7.41 18.24 -13.18
N LEU A 168 6.89 18.69 -12.05
CA LEU A 168 6.38 20.07 -11.91
C LEU A 168 7.49 21.11 -12.11
N ALA A 169 8.67 20.88 -11.57
CA ALA A 169 9.83 21.75 -11.75
C ALA A 169 10.24 21.85 -13.22
N ASP A 170 10.19 20.73 -13.94
CA ASP A 170 10.45 20.67 -15.39
C ASP A 170 9.44 21.52 -16.18
N LEU A 171 8.15 21.44 -15.85
CA LEU A 171 7.10 22.25 -16.48
C LEU A 171 7.26 23.75 -16.22
N MET A 172 7.88 24.14 -15.10
CA MET A 172 8.13 25.54 -14.75
C MET A 172 9.41 26.09 -15.39
N THR A 173 10.28 25.23 -15.93
CA THR A 173 11.57 25.63 -16.52
C THR A 173 11.40 25.93 -18.01
N PRO A 174 11.63 27.18 -18.48
CA PRO A 174 11.56 27.51 -19.91
C PRO A 174 12.58 26.69 -20.71
N GLY A 175 12.12 25.91 -21.69
CA GLY A 175 12.97 25.04 -22.51
C GLY A 175 13.18 23.62 -21.96
N GLY A 176 12.56 23.29 -20.81
CA GLY A 176 12.67 21.97 -20.19
C GLY A 176 13.99 21.77 -19.41
N TRP A 177 14.02 20.79 -18.53
CA TRP A 177 15.18 20.49 -17.71
C TRP A 177 16.01 19.34 -18.32
N MET A 178 17.16 19.68 -18.90
CA MET A 178 18.01 18.76 -19.70
C MET A 178 18.47 17.52 -18.90
N ASN A 179 18.64 17.63 -17.57
CA ASN A 179 19.12 16.54 -16.72
C ASN A 179 18.01 15.82 -15.94
N LYS A 180 16.74 16.07 -16.22
CA LYS A 180 15.59 15.46 -15.52
C LYS A 180 15.68 13.93 -15.44
N ALA A 181 16.00 13.28 -16.56
CA ALA A 181 16.09 11.82 -16.62
C ALA A 181 17.13 11.25 -15.64
N THR A 182 18.27 11.94 -15.50
CA THR A 182 19.34 11.56 -14.56
C THR A 182 18.88 11.66 -13.11
N TYR A 183 18.18 12.75 -12.74
CA TYR A 183 17.66 12.90 -11.38
C TYR A 183 16.55 11.88 -11.07
N VAL A 184 15.66 11.60 -12.01
CA VAL A 184 14.64 10.55 -11.86
C VAL A 184 15.29 9.19 -11.68
N PHE A 185 16.32 8.86 -12.46
CA PHE A 185 17.07 7.61 -12.30
C PHE A 185 17.70 7.47 -10.92
N TYR A 186 18.40 8.50 -10.42
CA TYR A 186 18.98 8.46 -9.07
C TYR A 186 17.92 8.36 -7.98
N LEU A 187 16.80 9.02 -8.15
CA LEU A 187 15.68 8.92 -7.21
C LEU A 187 15.11 7.50 -7.14
N GLU A 188 14.87 6.86 -8.29
CA GLU A 188 14.38 5.49 -8.36
C GLU A 188 15.40 4.52 -7.77
N LEU A 189 16.69 4.67 -8.12
CA LEU A 189 17.77 3.87 -7.55
C LEU A 189 17.84 4.00 -6.02
N THR A 190 17.76 5.22 -5.50
CA THR A 190 17.78 5.47 -4.05
C THR A 190 16.58 4.83 -3.36
N ALA A 191 15.40 4.87 -3.95
CA ALA A 191 14.21 4.24 -3.41
C ALA A 191 14.32 2.70 -3.41
N GLU A 192 14.89 2.09 -4.45
CA GLU A 192 15.16 0.65 -4.50
C GLU A 192 16.16 0.23 -3.42
N VAL A 193 17.26 0.97 -3.28
CA VAL A 193 18.26 0.74 -2.23
C VAL A 193 17.64 0.87 -0.85
N ALA A 194 16.81 1.88 -0.61
CA ALA A 194 16.09 2.05 0.65
C ALA A 194 15.18 0.85 0.96
N ARG A 195 14.47 0.32 -0.04
CA ARG A 195 13.65 -0.89 0.13
C ARG A 195 14.49 -2.12 0.49
N VAL A 196 15.63 -2.30 -0.17
CA VAL A 196 16.57 -3.39 0.18
C VAL A 196 17.02 -3.27 1.64
N PHE A 197 17.35 -2.07 2.12
CA PHE A 197 17.68 -1.86 3.53
C PHE A 197 16.53 -2.23 4.48
N VAL A 198 15.30 -1.88 4.13
CA VAL A 198 14.11 -2.27 4.90
C VAL A 198 14.00 -3.80 4.97
N TYR A 199 14.15 -4.52 3.86
CA TYR A 199 14.13 -5.99 3.86
C TYR A 199 15.28 -6.60 4.67
N VAL A 200 16.50 -6.08 4.53
CA VAL A 200 17.66 -6.54 5.32
C VAL A 200 17.40 -6.35 6.81
N ALA A 201 16.88 -5.20 7.23
CA ALA A 201 16.52 -4.94 8.62
C ALA A 201 15.42 -5.90 9.11
N PHE A 202 14.42 -6.19 8.29
CA PHE A 202 13.38 -7.16 8.59
C PHE A 202 13.96 -8.56 8.85
N PHE A 203 14.78 -9.07 7.94
CA PHE A 203 15.42 -10.39 8.10
C PHE A 203 16.36 -10.43 9.31
N PHE A 204 17.10 -9.34 9.56
CA PHE A 204 17.97 -9.26 10.74
C PHE A 204 17.18 -9.34 12.04
N ILE A 205 16.04 -8.65 12.13
CA ILE A 205 15.15 -8.71 13.30
C ILE A 205 14.56 -10.11 13.45
N LEU A 206 14.07 -10.72 12.36
CA LEU A 206 13.57 -12.09 12.39
C LEU A 206 14.62 -13.07 12.86
N PHE A 207 15.84 -12.98 12.34
CA PHE A 207 16.94 -13.86 12.73
C PHE A 207 17.30 -13.72 14.22
N THR A 208 17.33 -12.48 14.71
CA THR A 208 17.70 -12.19 16.11
C THR A 208 16.65 -12.67 17.10
N TYR A 209 15.35 -12.52 16.77
CA TYR A 209 14.27 -12.83 17.71
C TYR A 209 13.75 -14.27 17.60
N TYR A 210 13.68 -14.82 16.37
CA TYR A 210 13.11 -16.16 16.17
C TYR A 210 14.17 -17.26 16.07
N GLY A 211 15.48 -16.90 16.05
CA GLY A 211 16.57 -17.87 16.06
C GLY A 211 16.36 -18.96 15.00
N ILE A 212 16.04 -18.59 13.75
CA ILE A 212 15.74 -19.56 12.69
C ILE A 212 16.98 -20.43 12.52
N PRO A 213 16.95 -21.74 12.93
CA PRO A 213 18.07 -22.61 12.69
C PRO A 213 18.22 -22.75 11.17
N LEU A 214 19.35 -22.30 10.66
CA LEU A 214 19.79 -22.57 9.29
C LEU A 214 20.13 -24.06 9.20
N HIS A 215 19.12 -24.91 8.99
CA HIS A 215 19.27 -26.30 8.63
C HIS A 215 18.84 -26.51 7.20
#